data_5f1d4e08011c5b254f17375f3655dc98
#
_entry.id   5f1d4e08011c5b254f17375f3655dc98
#
_cell.length_a   1.000
_cell.length_b   1.000
_cell.length_c   1.000
_cell.angle_alpha   90.00
_cell.angle_beta   90.00
_cell.angle_gamma   90.00
#
_symmetry.space_group_name_H-M   'P 1'
#
loop_
_entity.id
_entity.type
_entity.pdbx_description
1 polymer ?
#
loop_
_entity_poly.entity_id
_entity_poly.type
_entity_poly.pdbx_seq_one_letter_code
_entity_poly.pdbx_strand_id
1 'polypeptide(L)'
;MAFKTRKKEEFSYSSPQEMYQDNKLKKIMGPLDYQAVMLDKYIENYDEKTLALELPTGSGKTLVGLLIGEYRRRKNKEKVVFLCPTNQLVNQVVEQSNLKYGLKAIAFCGKQKEYSPKDKSSFLMAEAIGVTTYSSFFALHSFFEDVDVIIMDDVHSCEDYIMSNWTIQIDGQGTTFIEIAELLKPFISETDYKYLLEDEYIPEVASWCNMLPMPLILNKLDELQSILQQGIEGGSSNYYAYLRMSENLKECNIYIANRKILIRPWICLLYT
;
A
#
# COMPACT_ATOMS: atom_id res chain seq x y z
N MET A 1 25.38 -42.67 14.92
CA MET A 1 25.34 -41.75 13.76
C MET A 1 25.53 -40.35 14.32
N ALA A 2 26.62 -39.66 13.99
CA ALA A 2 26.88 -38.31 14.45
C ALA A 2 26.12 -37.31 13.52
N PHE A 3 25.23 -36.54 14.09
CA PHE A 3 24.60 -35.44 13.39
C PHE A 3 25.67 -34.40 13.01
N LYS A 4 26.01 -34.26 11.73
CA LYS A 4 26.79 -33.13 11.23
C LYS A 4 25.92 -31.86 11.36
N THR A 5 26.10 -31.10 12.41
CA THR A 5 25.60 -29.72 12.49
C THR A 5 26.24 -28.94 11.36
N ARG A 6 25.43 -28.50 10.37
CA ARG A 6 25.88 -27.51 9.38
C ARG A 6 26.28 -26.26 10.16
N LYS A 7 27.57 -25.87 10.08
CA LYS A 7 28.00 -24.55 10.54
C LYS A 7 27.08 -23.52 9.83
N LYS A 8 26.38 -22.70 10.63
CA LYS A 8 25.72 -21.49 10.08
C LYS A 8 26.86 -20.66 9.45
N GLU A 9 26.82 -20.49 8.13
CA GLU A 9 27.66 -19.53 7.45
C GLU A 9 27.32 -18.15 8.05
N GLU A 10 28.28 -17.50 8.69
CA GLU A 10 28.15 -16.13 9.14
C GLU A 10 27.96 -15.23 7.91
N PHE A 11 27.01 -14.30 8.00
CA PHE A 11 26.77 -13.32 6.93
C PHE A 11 27.96 -12.34 6.91
N SER A 12 28.75 -12.35 5.85
CA SER A 12 30.02 -11.60 5.74
C SER A 12 30.04 -10.51 4.68
N TYR A 13 28.92 -10.33 3.95
CA TYR A 13 28.88 -9.36 2.86
C TYR A 13 28.74 -7.93 3.38
N SER A 14 29.52 -7.01 2.80
CA SER A 14 29.49 -5.57 3.13
C SER A 14 28.35 -4.83 2.42
N SER A 15 27.89 -5.34 1.28
CA SER A 15 26.84 -4.70 0.47
C SER A 15 25.91 -5.70 -0.20
N PRO A 16 24.69 -5.27 -0.62
CA PRO A 16 23.79 -6.09 -1.42
C PRO A 16 24.41 -6.53 -2.75
N GLN A 17 25.26 -5.70 -3.30
CA GLN A 17 25.97 -5.96 -4.55
C GLN A 17 26.97 -7.12 -4.40
N GLU A 18 27.81 -7.08 -3.39
CA GLU A 18 28.75 -8.16 -3.07
C GLU A 18 28.01 -9.49 -2.84
N MET A 19 26.94 -9.43 -2.02
CA MET A 19 26.08 -10.59 -1.76
C MET A 19 25.53 -11.18 -3.06
N TYR A 20 25.09 -10.33 -4.00
CA TYR A 20 24.53 -10.80 -5.27
C TYR A 20 25.62 -11.34 -6.20
N GLN A 21 26.80 -10.75 -6.25
CA GLN A 21 27.93 -11.25 -7.05
C GLN A 21 28.28 -12.68 -6.68
N ASP A 22 28.26 -13.03 -5.40
CA ASP A 22 28.55 -14.37 -4.91
C ASP A 22 27.36 -15.36 -5.01
N ASN A 23 26.17 -14.89 -5.39
CA ASN A 23 25.00 -15.75 -5.54
C ASN A 23 25.11 -16.70 -6.72
N LYS A 24 25.36 -17.98 -6.45
CA LYS A 24 25.51 -19.06 -7.46
C LYS A 24 24.19 -19.46 -8.14
N LEU A 25 23.05 -19.04 -7.60
CA LEU A 25 21.73 -19.39 -8.14
C LEU A 25 21.22 -18.38 -9.17
N LYS A 26 21.88 -17.21 -9.30
CA LYS A 26 21.50 -16.20 -10.28
C LYS A 26 21.75 -16.67 -11.71
N LYS A 27 20.82 -16.34 -12.60
CA LYS A 27 20.96 -16.57 -14.04
C LYS A 27 21.23 -15.29 -14.82
N ILE A 28 21.06 -14.14 -14.18
CA ILE A 28 21.28 -12.82 -14.77
C ILE A 28 22.48 -12.19 -14.09
N MET A 29 23.43 -11.75 -14.89
CA MET A 29 24.57 -10.96 -14.42
C MET A 29 24.06 -9.59 -13.98
N GLY A 30 24.67 -9.02 -12.98
CA GLY A 30 24.31 -7.70 -12.44
C GLY A 30 24.75 -7.57 -10.99
N PRO A 31 24.45 -6.47 -10.34
CA PRO A 31 23.74 -5.29 -10.84
C PRO A 31 24.53 -4.56 -11.96
N LEU A 32 23.81 -3.83 -12.81
CA LEU A 32 24.41 -2.91 -13.77
C LEU A 32 25.00 -1.69 -13.03
N ASP A 33 25.91 -0.95 -13.66
CA ASP A 33 26.65 0.13 -13.01
C ASP A 33 25.76 1.15 -12.29
N TYR A 34 24.67 1.59 -12.93
CA TYR A 34 23.73 2.52 -12.32
C TYR A 34 22.90 1.91 -11.16
N GLN A 35 22.64 0.60 -11.20
CA GLN A 35 22.01 -0.12 -10.11
C GLN A 35 22.98 -0.27 -8.93
N ALA A 36 24.26 -0.52 -9.23
CA ALA A 36 25.33 -0.57 -8.24
C ALA A 36 25.44 0.76 -7.47
N VAL A 37 25.46 1.88 -8.20
CA VAL A 37 25.47 3.23 -7.58
C VAL A 37 24.29 3.43 -6.62
N MET A 38 23.09 2.92 -6.97
CA MET A 38 21.93 3.01 -6.07
C MET A 38 22.06 2.13 -4.85
N LEU A 39 22.66 0.95 -5.00
CA LEU A 39 22.93 0.05 -3.85
C LEU A 39 24.02 0.62 -2.93
N ASP A 40 25.01 1.32 -3.47
CA ASP A 40 26.01 2.02 -2.68
C ASP A 40 25.40 3.18 -1.89
N LYS A 41 24.55 4.01 -2.54
CA LYS A 41 23.78 5.06 -1.86
C LYS A 41 22.86 4.51 -0.75
N TYR A 42 22.28 3.33 -0.97
CA TYR A 42 21.52 2.64 0.07
C TYR A 42 22.40 2.29 1.26
N ILE A 43 23.61 1.80 1.06
CA ILE A 43 24.54 1.45 2.14
C ILE A 43 25.01 2.70 2.91
N GLU A 44 25.25 3.81 2.21
CA GLU A 44 25.59 5.10 2.85
C GLU A 44 24.48 5.61 3.78
N ASN A 45 23.21 5.25 3.49
CA ASN A 45 22.02 5.66 4.25
C ASN A 45 21.33 4.48 4.94
N TYR A 46 22.07 3.44 5.28
CA TYR A 46 21.54 2.16 5.78
C TYR A 46 20.67 2.29 7.04
N ASP A 47 20.99 3.24 7.92
CA ASP A 47 20.33 3.44 9.21
C ASP A 47 19.11 4.38 9.11
N GLU A 48 18.87 4.97 7.93
CA GLU A 48 17.69 5.80 7.71
C GLU A 48 16.41 4.96 7.73
N LYS A 49 15.40 5.45 8.47
CA LYS A 49 14.10 4.77 8.59
C LYS A 49 13.31 4.77 7.29
N THR A 50 13.46 5.82 6.49
CA THR A 50 12.74 5.98 5.23
C THR A 50 13.71 6.45 4.17
N LEU A 51 13.78 5.73 3.06
CA LEU A 51 14.65 6.05 1.94
C LEU A 51 13.89 5.96 0.63
N ALA A 52 13.92 7.03 -0.15
CA ALA A 52 13.40 7.06 -1.51
C ALA A 52 14.54 6.90 -2.52
N LEU A 53 14.45 5.90 -3.40
CA LEU A 53 15.40 5.68 -4.47
C LEU A 53 14.73 5.95 -5.81
N GLU A 54 15.21 6.94 -6.54
CA GLU A 54 14.70 7.27 -7.88
C GLU A 54 15.55 6.59 -8.96
N LEU A 55 14.88 5.80 -9.79
CA LEU A 55 15.46 5.09 -10.91
C LEU A 55 14.55 5.25 -12.14
N PRO A 56 15.10 5.43 -13.36
CA PRO A 56 14.33 5.52 -14.60
C PRO A 56 13.45 4.28 -14.83
N THR A 57 12.38 4.44 -15.58
CA THR A 57 11.55 3.31 -16.01
C THR A 57 12.36 2.34 -16.85
N GLY A 58 12.20 1.04 -16.63
CA GLY A 58 12.97 -0.01 -17.32
C GLY A 58 14.38 -0.25 -16.78
N SER A 59 14.82 0.50 -15.76
CA SER A 59 16.15 0.35 -15.16
C SER A 59 16.32 -0.86 -14.23
N GLY A 60 15.28 -1.67 -14.06
CA GLY A 60 15.33 -2.83 -13.15
C GLY A 60 15.21 -2.47 -11.67
N LYS A 61 14.36 -1.49 -11.33
CA LYS A 61 14.01 -1.10 -9.94
C LYS A 61 13.73 -2.31 -9.05
N THR A 62 12.97 -3.27 -9.59
CA THR A 62 12.58 -4.50 -8.89
C THR A 62 13.80 -5.30 -8.40
N LEU A 63 14.85 -5.41 -9.22
CA LEU A 63 16.09 -6.08 -8.79
C LEU A 63 16.75 -5.34 -7.65
N VAL A 64 16.89 -4.01 -7.75
CA VAL A 64 17.50 -3.18 -6.69
C VAL A 64 16.74 -3.35 -5.37
N GLY A 65 15.40 -3.23 -5.39
CA GLY A 65 14.57 -3.44 -4.21
C GLY A 65 14.71 -4.85 -3.63
N LEU A 66 14.66 -5.88 -4.47
CA LEU A 66 14.85 -7.28 -4.03
C LEU A 66 16.23 -7.52 -3.41
N LEU A 67 17.30 -6.91 -3.95
CA LEU A 67 18.65 -7.04 -3.40
C LEU A 67 18.79 -6.35 -2.04
N ILE A 68 18.18 -5.18 -1.87
CA ILE A 68 18.10 -4.49 -0.57
C ILE A 68 17.36 -5.37 0.43
N GLY A 69 16.18 -5.89 0.06
CA GLY A 69 15.39 -6.75 0.91
C GLY A 69 16.11 -8.04 1.29
N GLU A 70 16.76 -8.70 0.35
CA GLU A 70 17.51 -9.92 0.62
C GLU A 70 18.71 -9.68 1.54
N TYR A 71 19.40 -8.55 1.35
CA TYR A 71 20.51 -8.14 2.21
C TYR A 71 20.06 -7.93 3.66
N ARG A 72 18.97 -7.15 3.87
CA ARG A 72 18.39 -6.92 5.20
C ARG A 72 17.93 -8.23 5.84
N ARG A 73 17.20 -9.04 5.09
CA ARG A 73 16.70 -10.35 5.53
C ARG A 73 17.83 -11.28 5.97
N ARG A 74 18.91 -11.37 5.20
CA ARG A 74 20.04 -12.27 5.53
C ARG A 74 20.91 -11.75 6.66
N LYS A 75 21.20 -10.44 6.65
CA LYS A 75 22.08 -9.80 7.64
C LYS A 75 21.45 -9.76 9.03
N ASN A 76 20.22 -9.28 9.14
CA ASN A 76 19.57 -8.99 10.42
C ASN A 76 18.45 -9.99 10.77
N LYS A 77 18.10 -10.92 9.87
CA LYS A 77 16.92 -11.80 10.02
C LYS A 77 15.60 -11.02 10.05
N GLU A 78 15.54 -9.92 9.33
CA GLU A 78 14.36 -9.08 9.20
C GLU A 78 13.31 -9.71 8.31
N LYS A 79 12.04 -9.56 8.69
CA LYS A 79 10.89 -9.90 7.87
C LYS A 79 10.70 -8.80 6.83
N VAL A 80 10.94 -9.13 5.58
CA VAL A 80 10.89 -8.17 4.46
C VAL A 80 9.67 -8.43 3.61
N VAL A 81 8.88 -7.39 3.36
CA VAL A 81 7.77 -7.42 2.42
C VAL A 81 8.04 -6.49 1.24
N PHE A 82 7.75 -6.99 0.04
CA PHE A 82 7.81 -6.23 -1.22
C PHE A 82 6.39 -6.00 -1.73
N LEU A 83 6.01 -4.74 -1.91
CA LEU A 83 4.66 -4.33 -2.28
C LEU A 83 4.55 -4.02 -3.77
N CYS A 84 3.52 -4.57 -4.40
CA CYS A 84 3.19 -4.36 -5.81
C CYS A 84 1.77 -3.80 -5.97
N PRO A 85 1.49 -3.08 -7.07
CA PRO A 85 0.14 -2.59 -7.37
C PRO A 85 -0.90 -3.69 -7.59
N THR A 86 -0.53 -4.79 -8.26
CA THR A 86 -1.47 -5.84 -8.70
C THR A 86 -0.97 -7.24 -8.39
N ASN A 87 -1.89 -8.21 -8.29
CA ASN A 87 -1.55 -9.63 -8.14
C ASN A 87 -0.72 -10.18 -9.32
N GLN A 88 -0.91 -9.65 -10.51
CA GLN A 88 -0.10 -10.02 -11.68
C GLN A 88 1.37 -9.63 -11.48
N LEU A 89 1.62 -8.41 -11.00
CA LEU A 89 2.97 -7.95 -10.68
C LEU A 89 3.58 -8.71 -9.51
N VAL A 90 2.81 -9.07 -8.49
CA VAL A 90 3.29 -9.95 -7.40
C VAL A 90 3.82 -11.26 -7.96
N ASN A 91 3.07 -11.95 -8.81
CA ASN A 91 3.49 -13.21 -9.40
C ASN A 91 4.72 -13.03 -10.30
N GLN A 92 4.78 -11.96 -11.10
CA GLN A 92 5.92 -11.64 -11.95
C GLN A 92 7.20 -11.39 -11.13
N VAL A 93 7.11 -10.63 -10.05
CA VAL A 93 8.25 -10.35 -9.15
C VAL A 93 8.75 -11.64 -8.51
N VAL A 94 7.85 -12.49 -8.02
CA VAL A 94 8.22 -13.78 -7.42
C VAL A 94 8.86 -14.71 -8.44
N GLU A 95 8.32 -14.79 -9.64
CA GLU A 95 8.89 -15.60 -10.72
C GLU A 95 10.30 -15.10 -11.08
N GLN A 96 10.47 -13.80 -11.30
CA GLN A 96 11.78 -13.21 -11.60
C GLN A 96 12.78 -13.43 -10.46
N SER A 97 12.35 -13.22 -9.22
CA SER A 97 13.17 -13.43 -8.02
C SER A 97 13.70 -14.84 -7.95
N ASN A 98 12.82 -15.83 -8.04
CA ASN A 98 13.17 -17.24 -7.88
C ASN A 98 13.91 -17.81 -9.12
N LEU A 99 13.46 -17.49 -10.34
CA LEU A 99 13.96 -18.13 -11.55
C LEU A 99 15.15 -17.40 -12.19
N LYS A 100 15.22 -16.07 -12.05
CA LYS A 100 16.27 -15.26 -12.71
C LYS A 100 17.33 -14.76 -11.74
N TYR A 101 16.90 -14.27 -10.57
CA TYR A 101 17.83 -13.64 -9.63
C TYR A 101 18.36 -14.61 -8.58
N GLY A 102 17.76 -15.80 -8.46
CA GLY A 102 18.19 -16.79 -7.46
C GLY A 102 17.96 -16.33 -6.02
N LEU A 103 16.94 -15.49 -5.81
CA LEU A 103 16.51 -14.98 -4.51
C LEU A 103 15.20 -15.67 -4.11
N LYS A 104 15.02 -15.97 -2.84
CA LYS A 104 13.82 -16.67 -2.37
C LYS A 104 12.71 -15.67 -2.04
N ALA A 105 11.67 -15.63 -2.88
CA ALA A 105 10.47 -14.83 -2.68
C ALA A 105 9.21 -15.70 -2.71
N ILE A 106 8.18 -15.29 -1.96
CA ILE A 106 6.90 -15.99 -1.82
C ILE A 106 5.76 -15.01 -2.13
N ALA A 107 4.83 -15.41 -3.03
CA ALA A 107 3.64 -14.64 -3.34
C ALA A 107 2.56 -14.85 -2.27
N PHE A 108 2.03 -13.76 -1.75
CA PHE A 108 0.88 -13.73 -0.86
C PHE A 108 -0.26 -12.99 -1.56
N CYS A 109 -1.01 -13.74 -2.38
CA CYS A 109 -2.17 -13.26 -3.15
C CYS A 109 -3.46 -13.85 -2.63
N GLY A 110 -4.57 -13.13 -2.79
CA GLY A 110 -5.90 -13.59 -2.37
C GLY A 110 -6.15 -13.40 -0.88
N LYS A 111 -7.03 -14.24 -0.33
CA LYS A 111 -7.45 -14.11 1.08
C LYS A 111 -6.39 -14.70 2.02
N GLN A 112 -6.07 -13.98 3.08
CA GLN A 112 -5.08 -14.38 4.10
C GLN A 112 -5.30 -15.80 4.68
N LYS A 113 -6.55 -16.25 4.80
CA LYS A 113 -6.87 -17.61 5.26
C LYS A 113 -6.43 -18.71 4.29
N GLU A 114 -6.20 -18.37 3.03
CA GLU A 114 -5.80 -19.29 1.96
C GLU A 114 -4.26 -19.38 1.81
N TYR A 115 -3.51 -18.54 2.54
CA TYR A 115 -2.06 -18.60 2.51
C TYR A 115 -1.54 -19.92 3.09
N SER A 116 -0.66 -20.60 2.36
CA SER A 116 -0.06 -21.87 2.78
C SER A 116 0.63 -21.73 4.15
N PRO A 117 0.40 -22.65 5.11
CA PRO A 117 1.10 -22.63 6.40
C PRO A 117 2.62 -22.68 6.26
N LYS A 118 3.13 -23.38 5.26
CA LYS A 118 4.56 -23.45 4.95
C LYS A 118 5.11 -22.08 4.54
N ASP A 119 4.38 -21.36 3.70
CA ASP A 119 4.79 -20.05 3.19
C ASP A 119 4.73 -19.00 4.31
N LYS A 120 3.67 -19.04 5.13
CA LYS A 120 3.59 -18.21 6.34
C LYS A 120 4.78 -18.44 7.26
N SER A 121 5.12 -19.70 7.54
CA SER A 121 6.26 -20.04 8.39
C SER A 121 7.59 -19.57 7.80
N SER A 122 7.82 -19.79 6.49
CA SER A 122 9.04 -19.31 5.82
C SER A 122 9.21 -17.79 5.88
N PHE A 123 8.11 -17.05 5.71
CA PHE A 123 8.13 -15.58 5.85
C PHE A 123 8.40 -15.14 7.28
N LEU A 124 7.65 -15.67 8.26
CA LEU A 124 7.80 -15.31 9.68
C LEU A 124 9.19 -15.66 10.25
N MET A 125 9.84 -16.68 9.71
CA MET A 125 11.21 -17.05 10.06
C MET A 125 12.28 -16.26 9.27
N ALA A 126 11.87 -15.26 8.50
CA ALA A 126 12.74 -14.50 7.61
C ALA A 126 13.57 -15.38 6.66
N GLU A 127 12.98 -16.48 6.16
CA GLU A 127 13.63 -17.39 5.20
C GLU A 127 13.36 -17.01 3.74
N ALA A 128 12.38 -16.12 3.49
CA ALA A 128 12.00 -15.62 2.18
C ALA A 128 11.46 -14.19 2.27
N ILE A 129 11.58 -13.45 1.16
CA ILE A 129 10.90 -12.16 1.01
C ILE A 129 9.42 -12.43 0.73
N GLY A 130 8.52 -11.80 1.48
CA GLY A 130 7.10 -11.81 1.16
C GLY A 130 6.80 -10.79 0.06
N VAL A 131 6.01 -11.17 -0.94
CA VAL A 131 5.57 -10.25 -1.99
C VAL A 131 4.04 -10.24 -1.99
N THR A 132 3.45 -9.05 -1.89
CA THR A 132 2.00 -8.88 -1.83
C THR A 132 1.56 -7.57 -2.48
N THR A 133 0.24 -7.34 -2.53
CA THR A 133 -0.29 -6.06 -3.05
C THR A 133 -0.40 -5.01 -1.95
N TYR A 134 -0.40 -3.73 -2.35
CA TYR A 134 -0.71 -2.61 -1.44
C TYR A 134 -2.03 -2.84 -0.70
N SER A 135 -3.08 -3.23 -1.43
CA SER A 135 -4.41 -3.47 -0.84
C SER A 135 -4.39 -4.56 0.23
N SER A 136 -3.64 -5.65 0.03
CA SER A 136 -3.51 -6.73 1.03
C SER A 136 -2.66 -6.31 2.23
N PHE A 137 -1.63 -5.52 2.00
CA PHE A 137 -0.76 -5.02 3.07
C PHE A 137 -1.49 -4.05 3.98
N PHE A 138 -2.21 -3.07 3.41
CA PHE A 138 -2.96 -2.05 4.15
C PHE A 138 -4.38 -2.49 4.52
N ALA A 139 -4.71 -3.78 4.40
CA ALA A 139 -5.99 -4.31 4.87
C ALA A 139 -6.08 -4.30 6.41
N LEU A 140 -7.31 -4.22 6.95
CA LEU A 140 -7.53 -4.44 8.39
C LEU A 140 -7.08 -5.85 8.77
N HIS A 141 -6.34 -5.97 9.89
CA HIS A 141 -5.79 -7.23 10.39
C HIS A 141 -4.93 -7.95 9.34
N SER A 142 -4.06 -7.19 8.70
CA SER A 142 -3.13 -7.74 7.70
C SER A 142 -2.22 -8.81 8.32
N PHE A 143 -1.90 -9.84 7.55
CA PHE A 143 -0.86 -10.82 7.94
C PHE A 143 0.53 -10.15 8.14
N PHE A 144 0.70 -8.96 7.61
CA PHE A 144 1.97 -8.22 7.58
C PHE A 144 2.06 -7.11 8.64
N GLU A 145 1.24 -7.14 9.70
CA GLU A 145 1.28 -6.11 10.76
C GLU A 145 2.64 -6.00 11.47
N ASP A 146 3.37 -7.10 11.55
CA ASP A 146 4.65 -7.19 12.26
C ASP A 146 5.81 -7.47 11.28
N VAL A 147 6.04 -6.54 10.32
CA VAL A 147 7.18 -6.59 9.39
C VAL A 147 8.25 -5.59 9.80
N ASP A 148 9.51 -5.92 9.51
CA ASP A 148 10.65 -5.08 9.85
C ASP A 148 11.02 -4.13 8.70
N VAL A 149 10.80 -4.56 7.44
CA VAL A 149 11.17 -3.80 6.24
C VAL A 149 10.08 -3.87 5.19
N ILE A 150 9.67 -2.71 4.69
CA ILE A 150 8.71 -2.55 3.61
C ILE A 150 9.44 -1.98 2.40
N ILE A 151 9.33 -2.65 1.27
CA ILE A 151 9.83 -2.18 -0.03
C ILE A 151 8.62 -1.89 -0.92
N MET A 152 8.51 -0.66 -1.35
CA MET A 152 7.40 -0.19 -2.18
C MET A 152 7.89 0.01 -3.62
N ASP A 153 7.39 -0.81 -4.54
CA ASP A 153 7.67 -0.64 -5.97
C ASP A 153 6.68 0.36 -6.57
N ASP A 154 7.21 1.31 -7.33
CA ASP A 154 6.42 2.37 -7.97
C ASP A 154 5.51 3.15 -7.01
N VAL A 155 6.14 3.84 -6.06
CA VAL A 155 5.45 4.61 -4.99
C VAL A 155 4.42 5.60 -5.54
N HIS A 156 4.63 6.15 -6.74
CA HIS A 156 3.64 7.05 -7.37
C HIS A 156 2.30 6.37 -7.63
N SER A 157 2.31 5.08 -8.01
CA SER A 157 1.07 4.31 -8.20
C SER A 157 0.43 3.89 -6.88
N CYS A 158 1.18 3.82 -5.78
CA CYS A 158 0.67 3.27 -4.53
C CYS A 158 -0.29 4.23 -3.81
N GLU A 159 -0.17 5.54 -4.04
CA GLU A 159 -1.02 6.54 -3.39
C GLU A 159 -2.51 6.27 -3.63
N ASP A 160 -2.90 6.03 -4.87
CA ASP A 160 -4.29 5.72 -5.21
C ASP A 160 -4.79 4.44 -4.53
N TYR A 161 -3.95 3.40 -4.45
CA TYR A 161 -4.31 2.14 -3.78
C TYR A 161 -4.45 2.31 -2.26
N ILE A 162 -3.55 3.06 -1.64
CA ILE A 162 -3.64 3.35 -0.20
C ILE A 162 -4.87 4.22 0.07
N MET A 163 -5.02 5.32 -0.68
CA MET A 163 -6.13 6.24 -0.51
C MET A 163 -7.48 5.58 -0.72
N SER A 164 -7.62 4.63 -1.65
CA SER A 164 -8.88 3.90 -1.86
C SER A 164 -9.31 3.11 -0.62
N ASN A 165 -8.38 2.56 0.13
CA ASN A 165 -8.66 1.88 1.39
C ASN A 165 -9.09 2.82 2.53
N TRP A 166 -8.79 4.11 2.41
CA TRP A 166 -9.10 5.17 3.38
C TRP A 166 -10.07 6.20 2.80
N THR A 167 -10.89 5.80 1.86
CA THR A 167 -11.91 6.65 1.26
C THR A 167 -13.27 5.98 1.36
N ILE A 168 -14.22 6.66 1.98
CA ILE A 168 -15.64 6.31 1.88
C ILE A 168 -16.17 7.05 0.66
N GLN A 169 -16.66 6.30 -0.32
CA GLN A 169 -17.24 6.86 -1.54
C GLN A 169 -18.74 6.59 -1.56
N ILE A 170 -19.52 7.64 -1.54
CA ILE A 170 -20.98 7.59 -1.65
C ILE A 170 -21.36 8.13 -3.04
N ASP A 171 -21.86 7.24 -3.88
CA ASP A 171 -22.33 7.58 -5.23
C ASP A 171 -23.77 8.10 -5.19
N GLY A 172 -24.15 8.91 -6.16
CA GLY A 172 -25.42 9.62 -6.24
C GLY A 172 -26.67 8.75 -6.45
N GLN A 173 -26.60 7.48 -6.07
CA GLN A 173 -27.72 6.53 -6.11
C GLN A 173 -28.00 6.05 -4.68
N GLY A 174 -29.17 6.37 -4.15
CA GLY A 174 -29.61 5.88 -2.85
C GLY A 174 -29.89 6.95 -1.80
N THR A 175 -30.50 6.51 -0.72
CA THR A 175 -30.94 7.39 0.39
C THR A 175 -29.76 8.02 1.12
N THR A 176 -28.71 7.26 1.37
CA THR A 176 -27.48 7.72 2.06
C THR A 176 -26.86 8.95 1.39
N PHE A 177 -26.80 8.96 0.04
CA PHE A 177 -26.29 10.11 -0.69
C PHE A 177 -27.15 11.36 -0.46
N ILE A 178 -28.48 11.23 -0.54
CA ILE A 178 -29.40 12.34 -0.35
C ILE A 178 -29.35 12.85 1.11
N GLU A 179 -29.32 11.95 2.09
CA GLU A 179 -29.22 12.32 3.50
C GLU A 179 -27.95 13.10 3.81
N ILE A 180 -26.80 12.67 3.25
CA ILE A 180 -25.54 13.40 3.42
C ILE A 180 -25.58 14.73 2.65
N ALA A 181 -26.12 14.78 1.43
CA ALA A 181 -26.26 16.02 0.66
C ALA A 181 -27.12 17.06 1.41
N GLU A 182 -28.25 16.67 2.01
CA GLU A 182 -29.07 17.54 2.83
C GLU A 182 -28.34 18.01 4.12
N LEU A 183 -27.58 17.11 4.75
CA LEU A 183 -26.74 17.48 5.91
C LEU A 183 -25.70 18.53 5.53
N LEU A 184 -25.09 18.43 4.33
CA LEU A 184 -24.06 19.36 3.87
C LEU A 184 -24.62 20.70 3.34
N LYS A 185 -25.89 20.75 2.95
CA LYS A 185 -26.53 21.92 2.34
C LYS A 185 -26.29 23.25 3.07
N PRO A 186 -26.33 23.34 4.40
CA PRO A 186 -26.08 24.60 5.11
C PRO A 186 -24.62 25.08 5.03
N PHE A 187 -23.70 24.24 4.61
CA PHE A 187 -22.25 24.48 4.64
C PHE A 187 -21.64 24.69 3.25
N ILE A 188 -22.41 24.54 2.19
CA ILE A 188 -21.99 24.71 0.79
C ILE A 188 -22.86 25.77 0.10
N SER A 189 -22.38 26.31 -1.04
CA SER A 189 -23.15 27.27 -1.81
C SER A 189 -24.36 26.62 -2.49
N GLU A 190 -25.38 27.41 -2.82
CA GLU A 190 -26.53 26.93 -3.60
C GLU A 190 -26.10 26.34 -4.96
N THR A 191 -25.08 26.90 -5.56
CA THR A 191 -24.50 26.41 -6.82
C THR A 191 -23.86 25.04 -6.62
N ASP A 192 -23.02 24.87 -5.57
CA ASP A 192 -22.40 23.58 -5.25
C ASP A 192 -23.44 22.51 -4.96
N TYR A 193 -24.49 22.88 -4.19
CA TYR A 193 -25.59 21.96 -3.87
C TYR A 193 -26.34 21.52 -5.13
N LYS A 194 -26.60 22.46 -6.06
CA LYS A 194 -27.22 22.13 -7.36
C LYS A 194 -26.32 21.20 -8.18
N TYR A 195 -25.02 21.50 -8.27
CA TYR A 195 -24.06 20.67 -9.03
C TYR A 195 -23.89 19.26 -8.42
N LEU A 196 -23.93 19.16 -7.10
CA LEU A 196 -23.89 17.88 -6.41
C LEU A 196 -25.06 16.96 -6.79
N LEU A 197 -26.25 17.52 -6.94
CA LEU A 197 -27.49 16.77 -7.23
C LEU A 197 -27.81 16.63 -8.73
N GLU A 198 -27.09 17.34 -9.61
CA GLU A 198 -27.34 17.35 -11.05
C GLU A 198 -27.17 15.94 -11.65
N ASP A 199 -28.19 15.42 -12.31
CA ASP A 199 -28.22 14.09 -12.91
C ASP A 199 -28.12 14.12 -14.46
N GLU A 200 -28.27 15.29 -15.07
CA GLU A 200 -28.00 15.49 -16.48
C GLU A 200 -26.49 15.70 -16.71
N TYR A 201 -25.98 15.15 -17.82
CA TYR A 201 -24.59 15.35 -18.17
C TYR A 201 -24.34 16.77 -18.68
N ILE A 202 -23.73 17.61 -17.84
CA ILE A 202 -23.27 18.95 -18.17
C ILE A 202 -21.73 18.97 -18.02
N PRO A 203 -20.96 19.26 -19.09
CA PRO A 203 -19.49 19.16 -19.04
C PRO A 203 -18.84 19.97 -17.91
N GLU A 204 -19.35 21.17 -17.62
CA GLU A 204 -18.85 22.02 -16.53
C GLU A 204 -19.12 21.39 -15.17
N VAL A 205 -20.29 20.80 -14.97
CA VAL A 205 -20.67 20.11 -13.72
C VAL A 205 -19.91 18.79 -13.58
N ALA A 206 -19.72 18.05 -14.67
CA ALA A 206 -18.98 16.78 -14.64
C ALA A 206 -17.50 16.94 -14.26
N SER A 207 -16.92 18.11 -14.53
CA SER A 207 -15.54 18.45 -14.14
C SER A 207 -15.45 19.19 -12.80
N TRP A 208 -16.58 19.57 -12.21
CA TRP A 208 -16.62 20.29 -10.95
C TRP A 208 -16.29 19.39 -9.76
N CYS A 209 -15.48 19.90 -8.86
CA CYS A 209 -15.17 19.29 -7.57
C CYS A 209 -14.91 20.40 -6.55
N ASN A 210 -15.40 20.22 -5.34
CA ASN A 210 -15.14 21.12 -4.24
C ASN A 210 -14.79 20.33 -2.97
N MET A 211 -14.12 20.96 -2.00
CA MET A 211 -13.71 20.37 -0.74
C MET A 211 -14.34 21.13 0.43
N LEU A 212 -14.95 20.39 1.33
CA LEU A 212 -15.47 20.88 2.59
C LEU A 212 -14.61 20.35 3.75
N PRO A 213 -13.84 21.21 4.44
CA PRO A 213 -13.08 20.80 5.61
C PRO A 213 -14.00 20.35 6.74
N MET A 214 -13.69 19.23 7.38
CA MET A 214 -14.48 18.68 8.48
C MET A 214 -14.70 19.67 9.65
N PRO A 215 -13.74 20.54 10.01
CA PRO A 215 -13.99 21.55 11.06
C PRO A 215 -15.23 22.41 10.87
N LEU A 216 -15.67 22.62 9.63
CA LEU A 216 -16.90 23.39 9.35
C LEU A 216 -18.19 22.66 9.76
N ILE A 217 -18.16 21.34 9.82
CA ILE A 217 -19.34 20.50 10.09
C ILE A 217 -19.20 19.66 11.37
N LEU A 218 -18.26 19.99 12.27
CA LEU A 218 -18.05 19.24 13.51
C LEU A 218 -19.31 19.11 14.38
N ASN A 219 -20.17 20.11 14.36
CA ASN A 219 -21.47 20.08 15.05
C ASN A 219 -22.48 19.11 14.45
N LYS A 220 -22.19 18.54 13.27
CA LYS A 220 -22.99 17.54 12.56
C LYS A 220 -22.29 16.18 12.45
N LEU A 221 -21.17 16.01 13.14
CA LEU A 221 -20.36 14.80 13.04
C LEU A 221 -21.12 13.55 13.49
N ASP A 222 -21.83 13.62 14.60
CA ASP A 222 -22.62 12.49 15.13
C ASP A 222 -23.75 12.09 14.17
N GLU A 223 -24.39 13.09 13.53
CA GLU A 223 -25.42 12.86 12.52
C GLU A 223 -24.82 12.20 11.27
N LEU A 224 -23.68 12.69 10.81
CA LEU A 224 -22.94 12.08 9.69
C LEU A 224 -22.54 10.63 10.00
N GLN A 225 -22.02 10.36 11.20
CA GLN A 225 -21.68 9.01 11.63
C GLN A 225 -22.89 8.08 11.64
N SER A 226 -24.04 8.57 12.11
CA SER A 226 -25.29 7.79 12.15
C SER A 226 -25.75 7.43 10.72
N ILE A 227 -25.72 8.39 9.78
CA ILE A 227 -26.07 8.15 8.38
C ILE A 227 -25.15 7.10 7.76
N LEU A 228 -23.82 7.24 7.97
CA LEU A 228 -22.84 6.30 7.43
C LEU A 228 -23.02 4.88 7.98
N GLN A 229 -23.26 4.75 9.31
CA GLN A 229 -23.48 3.45 9.95
C GLN A 229 -24.72 2.72 9.44
N GLN A 230 -25.79 3.46 9.14
CA GLN A 230 -27.05 2.89 8.65
C GLN A 230 -27.02 2.62 7.13
N GLY A 231 -26.34 3.48 6.38
CA GLY A 231 -26.36 3.46 4.92
C GLY A 231 -25.26 2.63 4.26
N ILE A 232 -24.20 2.28 4.99
CA ILE A 232 -23.09 1.50 4.42
C ILE A 232 -23.38 0.01 4.57
N GLU A 233 -23.40 -0.71 3.45
CA GLU A 233 -23.59 -2.16 3.42
C GLU A 233 -22.41 -2.88 4.05
N GLY A 234 -22.70 -3.80 4.99
CA GLY A 234 -21.69 -4.59 5.68
C GLY A 234 -20.88 -5.47 4.71
N GLY A 235 -19.53 -5.44 4.87
CA GLY A 235 -18.61 -6.19 4.01
C GLY A 235 -18.26 -5.51 2.69
N SER A 236 -18.82 -4.33 2.40
CA SER A 236 -18.43 -3.50 1.26
C SER A 236 -17.07 -2.81 1.48
N SER A 237 -16.47 -2.27 0.41
CA SER A 237 -15.25 -1.44 0.52
C SER A 237 -15.45 -0.23 1.43
N ASN A 238 -16.60 0.42 1.35
CA ASN A 238 -16.98 1.53 2.23
C ASN A 238 -17.09 1.13 3.70
N TYR A 239 -17.59 -0.08 3.97
CA TYR A 239 -17.67 -0.60 5.33
C TYR A 239 -16.28 -0.72 5.97
N TYR A 240 -15.32 -1.30 5.24
CA TYR A 240 -13.95 -1.41 5.74
C TYR A 240 -13.24 -0.06 5.83
N ALA A 241 -13.48 0.86 4.90
CA ALA A 241 -12.98 2.22 4.99
C ALA A 241 -13.56 2.94 6.22
N TYR A 242 -14.86 2.84 6.45
CA TYR A 242 -15.51 3.40 7.62
C TYR A 242 -14.93 2.86 8.94
N LEU A 243 -14.74 1.55 9.05
CA LEU A 243 -14.14 0.93 10.25
C LEU A 243 -12.74 1.49 10.57
N ARG A 244 -11.93 1.79 9.54
CA ARG A 244 -10.60 2.38 9.73
C ARG A 244 -10.65 3.84 10.20
N MET A 245 -11.66 4.59 9.76
CA MET A 245 -11.73 6.04 9.94
C MET A 245 -12.72 6.47 11.03
N SER A 246 -13.58 5.59 11.51
CA SER A 246 -14.71 5.93 12.39
C SER A 246 -14.30 6.71 13.64
N GLU A 247 -13.17 6.39 14.24
CA GLU A 247 -12.64 7.08 15.42
C GLU A 247 -11.97 8.42 15.08
N ASN A 248 -11.55 8.61 13.83
CA ASN A 248 -10.79 9.77 13.36
C ASN A 248 -11.50 10.55 12.23
N LEU A 249 -12.83 10.44 12.11
CA LEU A 249 -13.59 11.16 11.08
C LEU A 249 -13.39 12.67 11.15
N LYS A 250 -13.15 13.22 12.32
CA LYS A 250 -12.82 14.65 12.53
C LYS A 250 -11.56 15.11 11.79
N GLU A 251 -10.66 14.16 11.43
CA GLU A 251 -9.42 14.39 10.71
C GLU A 251 -9.57 14.10 9.21
N CYS A 252 -10.80 13.99 8.72
CA CYS A 252 -11.10 13.81 7.32
C CYS A 252 -11.53 15.12 6.67
N ASN A 253 -11.52 15.14 5.34
CA ASN A 253 -12.21 16.15 4.55
C ASN A 253 -13.33 15.48 3.75
N ILE A 254 -14.34 16.26 3.42
CA ILE A 254 -15.40 15.84 2.51
C ILE A 254 -15.15 16.49 1.16
N TYR A 255 -15.06 15.68 0.12
CA TYR A 255 -14.98 16.12 -1.25
C TYR A 255 -16.30 15.85 -1.92
N ILE A 256 -16.84 16.87 -2.57
CA ILE A 256 -18.11 16.81 -3.31
C ILE A 256 -17.83 17.02 -4.80
N ALA A 257 -18.44 16.21 -5.61
CA ALA A 257 -18.37 16.28 -7.06
C ALA A 257 -19.75 15.91 -7.61
N ASN A 258 -19.95 16.03 -8.93
CA ASN A 258 -21.22 15.65 -9.53
C ASN A 258 -21.63 14.22 -9.12
N ARG A 259 -22.76 14.09 -8.44
CA ARG A 259 -23.33 12.80 -7.98
C ARG A 259 -22.36 11.96 -7.16
N LYS A 260 -21.43 12.57 -6.41
CA LYS A 260 -20.42 11.84 -5.64
C LYS A 260 -19.98 12.61 -4.40
N ILE A 261 -19.89 11.90 -3.27
CA ILE A 261 -19.33 12.40 -2.02
C ILE A 261 -18.21 11.44 -1.60
N LEU A 262 -17.02 11.99 -1.33
CA LEU A 262 -15.87 11.24 -0.81
C LEU A 262 -15.50 11.77 0.56
N ILE A 263 -15.32 10.88 1.52
CA ILE A 263 -14.80 11.22 2.85
C ILE A 263 -13.47 10.51 3.01
N ARG A 264 -12.40 11.26 3.25
CA ARG A 264 -11.04 10.72 3.39
C ARG A 264 -10.16 11.59 4.27
N PRO A 265 -9.10 11.02 4.90
CA PRO A 265 -8.16 11.78 5.71
C PRO A 265 -7.52 12.93 4.92
N TRP A 266 -7.29 14.06 5.57
CA TRP A 266 -6.58 15.20 4.98
C TRP A 266 -5.05 15.03 5.00
N ILE A 267 -4.53 14.06 5.78
CA ILE A 267 -3.11 13.76 5.89
C ILE A 267 -2.75 12.70 4.86
N CYS A 268 -1.72 12.95 4.08
CA CYS A 268 -1.12 11.93 3.22
C CYS A 268 -0.36 10.94 4.11
N LEU A 269 -0.85 9.69 4.18
CA LEU A 269 -0.27 8.61 5.00
C LEU A 269 1.18 8.26 4.65
N LEU A 270 1.71 8.77 3.53
CA LEU A 270 3.09 8.55 3.11
C LEU A 270 4.10 9.45 3.85
N TYR A 271 3.64 10.43 4.61
CA TYR A 271 4.49 11.41 5.30
C TYR A 271 4.32 11.41 6.83
N THR A 272 3.58 10.46 7.38
CA THR A 272 3.48 10.22 8.83
C THR A 272 4.27 8.99 9.24
#